data_47e2db46665077e5571f370ea9239fab
#
_entry.id   47e2db46665077e5571f370ea9239fab
#
_cell.length_a   1.000
_cell.length_b   1.000
_cell.length_c   1.000
_cell.angle_alpha   90.00
_cell.angle_beta   90.00
_cell.angle_gamma   90.00
#
_symmetry.space_group_name_H-M   'P 1'
#
loop_
_entity.id
_entity.type
_entity.pdbx_description
1 polymer ?
#
loop_
_entity_poly.entity_id
_entity_poly.type
_entity_poly.pdbx_seq_one_letter_code
_entity_poly.pdbx_strand_id
1 'polypeptide(L)'
;MSSSKLWWEKQRHELQPLGILALVFFGVTSAIGLHRYFTFYASYDQGIFGQLFWNGIHGRFFQSSLSSVLSGAVIHDQQVPTVFYHRLGQHFDPIQLLWHPIYALVPSPATLVVLQVAFVTVAGLVLYALARQYLQPNLAWMIVAGFYGSVAVVGPILGNYHDLSQIPLFLFTLLLALERRWWGVFWLMAVCTVLARQDAGVILFGLGLYLLTSRRFPWAGVGLCSLGFGYVLLASNGLMPLFSNDISQRFMIERFGHFATGNEASSLEILWSIVTNPGTIVRHILSD
;
A
#
# COMPACT_ATOMS: atom_id res chain seq x y z
N MET A 1 23.12 32.18 28.23
CA MET A 1 22.85 31.01 27.41
C MET A 1 22.51 31.49 26.00
N SER A 2 23.15 30.97 24.93
CA SER A 2 22.89 31.44 23.57
C SER A 2 21.51 30.97 23.09
N SER A 3 20.82 31.80 22.33
CA SER A 3 19.48 31.52 21.77
C SER A 3 19.41 30.16 21.02
N SER A 4 20.53 29.72 20.47
CA SER A 4 20.67 28.42 19.81
C SER A 4 20.56 27.22 20.77
N LYS A 5 21.10 27.31 21.99
CA LYS A 5 20.99 26.23 23.01
C LYS A 5 19.55 26.04 23.46
N LEU A 6 18.83 27.14 23.73
CA LEU A 6 17.41 27.10 24.11
C LEU A 6 16.53 26.53 23.02
N TRP A 7 16.84 26.82 21.75
CA TRP A 7 16.11 26.26 20.59
C TRP A 7 16.32 24.75 20.48
N TRP A 8 17.55 24.25 20.62
CA TRP A 8 17.87 22.81 20.58
C TRP A 8 17.25 22.05 21.76
N GLU A 9 17.27 22.61 22.97
CA GLU A 9 16.63 22.00 24.12
C GLU A 9 15.12 21.89 23.94
N LYS A 10 14.46 22.92 23.44
CA LYS A 10 13.04 22.89 23.14
C LYS A 10 12.67 21.84 22.08
N GLN A 11 13.44 21.76 20.99
CA GLN A 11 13.22 20.73 19.96
C GLN A 11 13.48 19.33 20.52
N ARG A 12 14.50 19.13 21.30
CA ARG A 12 14.81 17.85 21.91
C ARG A 12 13.66 17.35 22.80
N HIS A 13 13.10 18.21 23.62
CA HIS A 13 11.93 17.88 24.46
C HIS A 13 10.68 17.54 23.63
N GLU A 14 10.50 18.16 22.49
CA GLU A 14 9.39 17.89 21.60
C GLU A 14 9.56 16.56 20.85
N LEU A 15 10.74 16.24 20.35
CA LEU A 15 11.02 15.07 19.51
C LEU A 15 11.37 13.80 20.30
N GLN A 16 11.83 13.92 21.54
CA GLN A 16 12.22 12.77 22.36
C GLN A 16 11.05 11.82 22.63
N PRO A 17 9.84 12.27 23.04
CA PRO A 17 8.70 11.36 23.22
C PRO A 17 8.29 10.66 21.93
N LEU A 18 8.34 11.37 20.81
CA LEU A 18 8.05 10.82 19.49
C LEU A 18 9.05 9.71 19.12
N GLY A 19 10.35 9.97 19.33
CA GLY A 19 11.39 8.98 19.04
C GLY A 19 11.24 7.73 19.91
N ILE A 20 10.93 7.89 21.21
CA ILE A 20 10.66 6.77 22.11
C ILE A 20 9.45 5.98 21.63
N LEU A 21 8.35 6.65 21.31
CA LEU A 21 7.13 6.01 20.83
C LEU A 21 7.39 5.20 19.53
N ALA A 22 8.11 5.77 18.57
CA ALA A 22 8.47 5.11 17.32
C ALA A 22 9.39 3.90 17.56
N LEU A 23 10.37 4.01 18.44
CA LEU A 23 11.27 2.91 18.80
C LEU A 23 10.55 1.77 19.52
N VAL A 24 9.65 2.11 20.44
CA VAL A 24 8.80 1.12 21.14
C VAL A 24 7.89 0.41 20.15
N PHE A 25 7.21 1.16 19.27
CA PHE A 25 6.36 0.58 18.23
C PHE A 25 7.17 -0.35 17.33
N PHE A 26 8.31 0.13 16.79
CA PHE A 26 9.18 -0.67 15.94
C PHE A 26 9.67 -1.94 16.63
N GLY A 27 10.20 -1.82 17.85
CA GLY A 27 10.77 -2.95 18.58
C GLY A 27 9.73 -3.99 18.98
N VAL A 28 8.61 -3.55 19.56
CA VAL A 28 7.54 -4.45 20.02
C VAL A 28 6.87 -5.14 18.83
N THR A 29 6.49 -4.38 17.81
CA THR A 29 5.80 -4.94 16.62
C THR A 29 6.70 -5.87 15.82
N SER A 30 7.99 -5.52 15.66
CA SER A 30 8.97 -6.41 15.03
C SER A 30 9.17 -7.69 15.84
N ALA A 31 9.31 -7.60 17.17
CA ALA A 31 9.49 -8.77 18.03
C ALA A 31 8.29 -9.72 17.93
N ILE A 32 7.06 -9.19 18.01
CA ILE A 32 5.84 -10.01 17.87
C ILE A 32 5.74 -10.58 16.45
N GLY A 33 5.98 -9.80 15.41
CA GLY A 33 5.93 -10.26 14.03
C GLY A 33 6.94 -11.37 13.74
N LEU A 34 8.20 -11.21 14.22
CA LEU A 34 9.23 -12.23 14.10
C LEU A 34 8.88 -13.48 14.92
N HIS A 35 8.36 -13.31 16.14
CA HIS A 35 7.89 -14.45 16.94
C HIS A 35 6.82 -15.24 16.18
N ARG A 36 5.81 -14.57 15.63
CA ARG A 36 4.76 -15.21 14.82
C ARG A 36 5.34 -15.93 13.60
N TYR A 37 6.28 -15.31 12.90
CA TYR A 37 6.95 -15.93 11.76
C TYR A 37 7.68 -17.22 12.17
N PHE A 38 8.50 -17.18 13.21
CA PHE A 38 9.27 -18.35 13.66
C PHE A 38 8.45 -19.42 14.36
N THR A 39 7.23 -19.12 14.79
CA THR A 39 6.28 -20.10 15.36
C THR A 39 5.25 -20.59 14.34
N PHE A 40 5.49 -20.34 13.03
CA PHE A 40 4.65 -20.79 11.92
C PHE A 40 3.22 -20.25 11.91
N TYR A 41 2.99 -19.08 12.52
CA TYR A 41 1.74 -18.32 12.38
C TYR A 41 1.72 -17.40 11.14
N ALA A 42 2.73 -17.50 10.28
CA ALA A 42 2.77 -16.78 9.02
C ALA A 42 1.73 -17.36 8.05
N SER A 43 1.03 -16.49 7.34
CA SER A 43 0.02 -16.93 6.37
C SER A 43 0.62 -17.19 4.99
N TYR A 44 -0.27 -17.60 4.09
CA TYR A 44 0.01 -17.88 2.69
C TYR A 44 0.70 -16.70 1.96
N ASP A 45 0.27 -15.45 2.22
CA ASP A 45 0.86 -14.27 1.59
C ASP A 45 2.33 -14.05 1.97
N GLN A 46 2.71 -14.37 3.21
CA GLN A 46 4.12 -14.34 3.62
C GLN A 46 4.98 -15.27 2.77
N GLY A 47 4.43 -16.45 2.40
CA GLY A 47 5.08 -17.39 1.50
C GLY A 47 5.22 -16.84 0.08
N ILE A 48 4.15 -16.22 -0.45
CA ILE A 48 4.17 -15.60 -1.77
C ILE A 48 5.28 -14.53 -1.84
N PHE A 49 5.26 -13.56 -0.93
CA PHE A 49 6.27 -12.50 -0.93
C PHE A 49 7.68 -13.04 -0.65
N GLY A 50 7.82 -14.03 0.21
CA GLY A 50 9.09 -14.73 0.42
C GLY A 50 9.66 -15.31 -0.87
N GLN A 51 8.82 -15.98 -1.69
CA GLN A 51 9.23 -16.47 -3.01
C GLN A 51 9.55 -15.34 -4.00
N LEU A 52 8.74 -14.28 -4.04
CA LEU A 52 8.95 -13.15 -4.95
C LEU A 52 10.31 -12.49 -4.72
N PHE A 53 10.64 -12.22 -3.46
CA PHE A 53 11.90 -11.59 -3.13
C PHE A 53 13.09 -12.54 -3.32
N TRP A 54 12.95 -13.80 -2.90
CA TRP A 54 13.98 -14.81 -3.14
C TRP A 54 14.26 -15.02 -4.63
N ASN A 55 13.23 -15.20 -5.44
CA ASN A 55 13.36 -15.35 -6.87
C ASN A 55 13.93 -14.10 -7.53
N GLY A 56 13.52 -12.91 -7.06
CA GLY A 56 13.98 -11.64 -7.60
C GLY A 56 15.47 -11.42 -7.43
N ILE A 57 16.07 -11.74 -6.27
CA ILE A 57 17.53 -11.65 -6.09
C ILE A 57 18.32 -12.70 -6.91
N HIS A 58 17.61 -13.70 -7.47
CA HIS A 58 18.18 -14.68 -8.40
C HIS A 58 17.80 -14.41 -9.88
N GLY A 59 17.36 -13.18 -10.19
CA GLY A 59 17.04 -12.75 -11.56
C GLY A 59 15.67 -13.21 -12.09
N ARG A 60 14.83 -13.84 -11.26
CA ARG A 60 13.49 -14.32 -11.60
C ARG A 60 12.43 -13.42 -10.95
N PHE A 61 12.39 -12.17 -11.39
CA PHE A 61 11.52 -11.15 -10.80
C PHE A 61 10.04 -11.53 -10.90
N PHE A 62 9.32 -11.31 -9.81
CA PHE A 62 7.87 -11.50 -9.67
C PHE A 62 7.36 -12.93 -9.94
N GLN A 63 8.23 -13.95 -9.91
CA GLN A 63 7.81 -15.34 -10.09
C GLN A 63 7.47 -15.98 -8.75
N SER A 64 6.30 -16.68 -8.70
CA SER A 64 5.86 -17.41 -7.52
C SER A 64 4.96 -18.57 -7.89
N SER A 65 5.33 -19.79 -7.50
CA SER A 65 4.48 -20.98 -7.63
C SER A 65 3.24 -20.89 -6.72
N LEU A 66 3.36 -20.24 -5.56
CA LEU A 66 2.23 -20.02 -4.66
C LEU A 66 1.18 -19.10 -5.30
N SER A 67 1.61 -18.06 -6.03
CA SER A 67 0.67 -17.25 -6.82
C SER A 67 0.03 -18.06 -7.93
N SER A 68 0.74 -19.03 -8.54
CA SER A 68 0.20 -19.91 -9.58
C SER A 68 -0.97 -20.75 -9.11
N VAL A 69 -0.98 -21.20 -7.85
CA VAL A 69 -2.09 -21.97 -7.27
C VAL A 69 -3.41 -21.20 -7.32
N LEU A 70 -3.36 -19.88 -7.29
CA LEU A 70 -4.52 -18.99 -7.38
C LEU A 70 -4.91 -18.64 -8.82
N SER A 71 -4.19 -19.17 -9.82
CA SER A 71 -4.50 -18.89 -11.24
C SER A 71 -5.78 -19.61 -11.68
N GLY A 72 -6.49 -19.04 -12.65
CA GLY A 72 -7.65 -19.67 -13.28
C GLY A 72 -7.30 -21.01 -13.89
N ALA A 73 -6.12 -21.12 -14.52
CA ALA A 73 -5.61 -22.35 -15.10
C ALA A 73 -5.50 -23.50 -14.08
N VAL A 74 -5.08 -23.20 -12.84
CA VAL A 74 -5.00 -24.21 -11.76
C VAL A 74 -6.38 -24.48 -11.16
N ILE A 75 -7.16 -23.45 -10.89
CA ILE A 75 -8.41 -23.59 -10.14
C ILE A 75 -9.54 -24.13 -11.02
N HIS A 76 -9.62 -23.67 -12.28
CA HIS A 76 -10.71 -24.09 -13.20
C HIS A 76 -10.29 -25.23 -14.12
N ASP A 77 -9.09 -25.14 -14.69
CA ASP A 77 -8.63 -26.08 -15.71
C ASP A 77 -7.83 -27.25 -15.11
N GLN A 78 -7.68 -27.28 -13.76
CA GLN A 78 -6.95 -28.30 -13.00
C GLN A 78 -5.51 -28.50 -13.48
N GLN A 79 -4.88 -27.46 -14.02
CA GLN A 79 -3.49 -27.51 -14.42
C GLN A 79 -2.57 -27.52 -13.19
N VAL A 80 -1.38 -28.08 -13.37
CA VAL A 80 -0.36 -28.12 -12.30
C VAL A 80 0.22 -26.71 -12.10
N PRO A 81 0.36 -26.23 -10.86
CA PRO A 81 1.00 -24.94 -10.58
C PRO A 81 2.41 -24.87 -11.16
N THR A 82 2.76 -23.74 -11.77
CA THR A 82 4.09 -23.52 -12.33
C THR A 82 4.94 -22.62 -11.46
N VAL A 83 6.25 -22.87 -11.42
CA VAL A 83 7.22 -22.01 -10.73
C VAL A 83 7.49 -20.71 -11.48
N PHE A 84 7.12 -20.63 -12.76
CA PHE A 84 7.37 -19.50 -13.63
C PHE A 84 6.18 -18.50 -13.69
N TYR A 85 5.16 -18.70 -12.84
CA TYR A 85 4.00 -17.85 -12.83
C TYR A 85 4.34 -16.42 -12.36
N HIS A 86 3.97 -15.43 -13.16
CA HIS A 86 4.24 -14.02 -12.91
C HIS A 86 3.12 -13.36 -12.08
N ARG A 87 3.43 -12.96 -10.83
CA ARG A 87 2.47 -12.32 -9.94
C ARG A 87 1.94 -10.98 -10.46
N LEU A 88 2.67 -10.26 -11.31
CA LEU A 88 2.21 -8.98 -11.87
C LEU A 88 0.88 -9.08 -12.64
N GLY A 89 0.45 -10.29 -13.03
CA GLY A 89 -0.89 -10.53 -13.56
C GLY A 89 -1.99 -10.58 -12.49
N GLN A 90 -1.63 -10.85 -11.22
CA GLN A 90 -2.56 -10.84 -10.07
C GLN A 90 -2.63 -9.46 -9.42
N HIS A 91 -1.48 -8.93 -9.06
CA HIS A 91 -1.28 -7.62 -8.45
C HIS A 91 -0.12 -6.93 -9.13
N PHE A 92 -0.38 -5.75 -9.66
CA PHE A 92 0.65 -4.96 -10.32
C PHE A 92 1.33 -4.05 -9.28
N ASP A 93 2.42 -4.56 -8.69
CA ASP A 93 3.15 -3.97 -7.57
C ASP A 93 4.66 -3.79 -7.84
N PRO A 94 5.06 -3.16 -8.97
CA PRO A 94 6.46 -3.09 -9.40
C PRO A 94 7.38 -2.35 -8.42
N ILE A 95 6.85 -1.55 -7.49
CA ILE A 95 7.61 -0.87 -6.44
C ILE A 95 8.43 -1.85 -5.58
N GLN A 96 8.05 -3.12 -5.52
CA GLN A 96 8.76 -4.14 -4.76
C GLN A 96 10.22 -4.28 -5.20
N LEU A 97 10.53 -3.94 -6.46
CA LEU A 97 11.91 -3.94 -6.97
C LEU A 97 12.86 -3.05 -6.15
N LEU A 98 12.35 -1.94 -5.58
CA LEU A 98 13.16 -1.04 -4.75
C LEU A 98 13.65 -1.70 -3.47
N TRP A 99 12.98 -2.73 -3.00
CA TRP A 99 13.28 -3.38 -1.72
C TRP A 99 14.15 -4.62 -1.88
N HIS A 100 14.38 -5.13 -3.10
CA HIS A 100 15.25 -6.25 -3.37
C HIS A 100 16.69 -6.05 -2.86
N PRO A 101 17.33 -4.87 -2.99
CA PRO A 101 18.65 -4.65 -2.43
C PRO A 101 18.69 -4.80 -0.91
N ILE A 102 17.63 -4.36 -0.20
CA ILE A 102 17.53 -4.52 1.25
C ILE A 102 17.36 -5.99 1.61
N TYR A 103 16.48 -6.69 0.89
CA TYR A 103 16.28 -8.12 1.09
C TYR A 103 17.55 -8.94 0.82
N ALA A 104 18.34 -8.55 -0.19
CA ALA A 104 19.59 -9.23 -0.54
C ALA A 104 20.66 -9.17 0.55
N LEU A 105 20.62 -8.17 1.45
CA LEU A 105 21.54 -8.09 2.60
C LEU A 105 21.31 -9.21 3.60
N VAL A 106 20.02 -9.56 3.84
CA VAL A 106 19.61 -10.66 4.70
C VAL A 106 18.46 -11.39 4.00
N PRO A 107 18.73 -12.37 3.13
CA PRO A 107 17.75 -13.02 2.27
C PRO A 107 16.87 -13.99 3.06
N SER A 108 15.93 -13.47 3.81
CA SER A 108 14.99 -14.20 4.64
C SER A 108 13.61 -13.54 4.60
N PRO A 109 12.51 -14.28 4.55
CA PRO A 109 11.18 -13.70 4.71
C PRO A 109 10.99 -12.93 6.02
N ALA A 110 11.78 -13.22 7.06
CA ALA A 110 11.83 -12.43 8.30
C ALA A 110 12.23 -10.96 8.05
N THR A 111 13.10 -10.70 7.07
CA THR A 111 13.47 -9.33 6.66
C THR A 111 12.28 -8.54 6.19
N LEU A 112 11.33 -9.15 5.49
CA LEU A 112 10.11 -8.51 5.02
C LEU A 112 9.21 -8.10 6.19
N VAL A 113 9.16 -8.93 7.25
CA VAL A 113 8.42 -8.60 8.49
C VAL A 113 8.97 -7.33 9.12
N VAL A 114 10.29 -7.22 9.26
CA VAL A 114 10.93 -6.02 9.82
C VAL A 114 10.78 -4.81 8.90
N LEU A 115 10.90 -5.02 7.59
CA LEU A 115 10.79 -3.97 6.58
C LEU A 115 9.42 -3.29 6.60
N GLN A 116 8.33 -4.07 6.65
CA GLN A 116 6.99 -3.46 6.72
C GLN A 116 6.76 -2.67 8.01
N VAL A 117 7.29 -3.15 9.15
CA VAL A 117 7.22 -2.40 10.41
C VAL A 117 8.01 -1.10 10.30
N ALA A 118 9.16 -1.12 9.62
CA ALA A 118 9.95 0.08 9.36
C ALA A 118 9.16 1.10 8.50
N PHE A 119 8.48 0.67 7.44
CA PHE A 119 7.62 1.57 6.63
C PHE A 119 6.58 2.28 7.47
N VAL A 120 5.86 1.54 8.31
CA VAL A 120 4.80 2.10 9.14
C VAL A 120 5.38 2.97 10.26
N THR A 121 6.52 2.58 10.82
CA THR A 121 7.21 3.41 11.82
C THR A 121 7.61 4.76 11.23
N VAL A 122 8.24 4.76 10.05
CA VAL A 122 8.62 6.01 9.36
C VAL A 122 7.38 6.79 8.93
N ALA A 123 6.31 6.12 8.50
CA ALA A 123 5.03 6.78 8.18
C ALA A 123 4.49 7.58 9.37
N GLY A 124 4.56 7.03 10.60
CA GLY A 124 4.15 7.76 11.81
C GLY A 124 5.03 8.98 12.10
N LEU A 125 6.34 8.91 11.84
CA LEU A 125 7.23 10.07 11.96
C LEU A 125 6.87 11.17 10.93
N VAL A 126 6.56 10.78 9.70
CA VAL A 126 6.09 11.73 8.67
C VAL A 126 4.71 12.29 9.02
N LEU A 127 3.81 11.45 9.56
CA LEU A 127 2.51 11.88 10.05
C LEU A 127 2.65 12.94 11.16
N TYR A 128 3.62 12.79 12.07
CA TYR A 128 3.94 13.84 13.04
C TYR A 128 4.31 15.15 12.35
N ALA A 129 5.25 15.12 11.41
CA ALA A 129 5.68 16.31 10.68
C ALA A 129 4.52 16.97 9.92
N LEU A 130 3.58 16.19 9.38
CA LEU A 130 2.37 16.65 8.74
C LEU A 130 1.41 17.28 9.77
N ALA A 131 1.13 16.60 10.87
CA ALA A 131 0.24 17.08 11.94
C ALA A 131 0.75 18.40 12.53
N ARG A 132 2.08 18.56 12.66
CA ARG A 132 2.73 19.79 13.15
C ARG A 132 2.54 21.01 12.23
N GLN A 133 2.00 20.83 11.00
CA GLN A 133 1.61 21.98 10.17
C GLN A 133 0.35 22.69 10.74
N TYR A 134 -0.46 21.96 11.51
CA TYR A 134 -1.80 22.41 11.94
C TYR A 134 -1.98 22.36 13.46
N LEU A 135 -1.23 21.51 14.17
CA LEU A 135 -1.48 21.17 15.56
C LEU A 135 -0.27 21.51 16.44
N GLN A 136 -0.55 21.69 17.74
CA GLN A 136 0.48 21.79 18.76
C GLN A 136 1.20 20.43 18.94
N PRO A 137 2.44 20.41 19.46
CA PRO A 137 3.23 19.19 19.62
C PRO A 137 2.49 18.06 20.33
N ASN A 138 1.83 18.36 21.44
CA ASN A 138 1.12 17.35 22.24
C ASN A 138 -0.02 16.67 21.46
N LEU A 139 -0.76 17.43 20.66
CA LEU A 139 -1.82 16.86 19.83
C LEU A 139 -1.24 16.07 18.64
N ALA A 140 -0.16 16.56 18.06
CA ALA A 140 0.50 15.87 16.95
C ALA A 140 1.05 14.49 17.35
N TRP A 141 1.71 14.36 18.51
CA TRP A 141 2.16 13.04 18.96
C TRP A 141 1.01 12.12 19.41
N MET A 142 -0.11 12.68 19.93
CA MET A 142 -1.31 11.88 20.19
C MET A 142 -1.92 11.29 18.90
N ILE A 143 -1.90 12.03 17.79
CA ILE A 143 -2.29 11.51 16.47
C ILE A 143 -1.40 10.34 16.07
N VAL A 144 -0.08 10.45 16.26
CA VAL A 144 0.86 9.36 15.96
C VAL A 144 0.65 8.16 16.88
N ALA A 145 0.41 8.40 18.17
CA ALA A 145 0.09 7.32 19.12
C ALA A 145 -1.19 6.59 18.72
N GLY A 146 -2.23 7.33 18.31
CA GLY A 146 -3.46 6.76 17.76
C GLY A 146 -3.22 5.96 16.49
N PHE A 147 -2.37 6.44 15.57
CA PHE A 147 -1.98 5.73 14.36
C PHE A 147 -1.28 4.42 14.69
N TYR A 148 -0.25 4.42 15.54
CA TYR A 148 0.47 3.22 15.94
C TYR A 148 -0.37 2.25 16.78
N GLY A 149 -1.35 2.74 17.54
CA GLY A 149 -2.27 1.92 18.33
C GLY A 149 -3.51 1.44 17.59
N SER A 150 -3.71 1.88 16.34
CA SER A 150 -4.89 1.52 15.54
C SER A 150 -4.86 0.03 15.15
N VAL A 151 -5.95 -0.66 15.38
CA VAL A 151 -6.14 -2.05 14.94
C VAL A 151 -6.03 -2.17 13.42
N ALA A 152 -6.48 -1.17 12.66
CA ALA A 152 -6.36 -1.13 11.20
C ALA A 152 -4.91 -1.04 10.72
N VAL A 153 -3.98 -0.59 11.57
CA VAL A 153 -2.53 -0.54 11.29
C VAL A 153 -1.83 -1.78 11.84
N VAL A 154 -2.05 -2.10 13.11
CA VAL A 154 -1.34 -3.20 13.80
C VAL A 154 -1.79 -4.57 13.30
N GLY A 155 -3.08 -4.77 13.06
CA GLY A 155 -3.62 -6.06 12.63
C GLY A 155 -2.96 -6.60 11.35
N PRO A 156 -2.98 -5.86 10.24
CA PRO A 156 -2.32 -6.30 9.00
C PRO A 156 -0.82 -6.53 9.15
N ILE A 157 -0.10 -5.66 9.89
CA ILE A 157 1.35 -5.77 10.06
C ILE A 157 1.73 -7.04 10.86
N LEU A 158 0.92 -7.42 11.83
CA LEU A 158 1.13 -8.65 12.61
C LEU A 158 0.66 -9.90 11.86
N GLY A 159 -0.18 -9.76 10.83
CA GLY A 159 -0.65 -10.86 9.99
C GLY A 159 0.47 -11.44 9.13
N ASN A 160 0.92 -10.68 8.16
CA ASN A 160 1.94 -11.04 7.17
C ASN A 160 2.59 -9.79 6.61
N TYR A 161 3.65 -10.00 5.78
CA TYR A 161 4.10 -8.93 4.90
C TYR A 161 3.02 -8.63 3.84
N HIS A 162 2.72 -7.35 3.67
CA HIS A 162 1.84 -6.83 2.62
C HIS A 162 2.49 -5.66 1.88
N ASP A 163 2.35 -5.68 0.55
CA ASP A 163 2.74 -4.60 -0.35
C ASP A 163 2.11 -3.26 0.02
N LEU A 164 0.90 -3.28 0.58
CA LEU A 164 0.17 -2.09 1.03
C LEU A 164 0.77 -1.40 2.26
N SER A 165 1.62 -2.07 3.03
CA SER A 165 2.20 -1.53 4.26
C SER A 165 3.02 -0.25 4.06
N GLN A 166 3.52 0.00 2.84
CA GLN A 166 4.28 1.18 2.46
C GLN A 166 3.41 2.39 2.05
N ILE A 167 2.12 2.17 1.72
CA ILE A 167 1.22 3.22 1.25
C ILE A 167 1.07 4.37 2.26
N PRO A 168 0.90 4.14 3.58
CA PRO A 168 0.85 5.24 4.54
C PRO A 168 2.08 6.14 4.49
N LEU A 169 3.28 5.58 4.31
CA LEU A 169 4.51 6.35 4.17
C LEU A 169 4.46 7.27 2.95
N PHE A 170 4.07 6.74 1.80
CA PHE A 170 3.98 7.51 0.56
C PHE A 170 2.91 8.59 0.65
N LEU A 171 1.72 8.26 1.17
CA LEU A 171 0.61 9.21 1.29
C LEU A 171 0.91 10.34 2.28
N PHE A 172 1.44 10.03 3.47
CA PHE A 172 1.77 11.07 4.43
C PHE A 172 2.91 11.96 3.93
N THR A 173 3.88 11.37 3.23
CA THR A 173 4.95 12.15 2.59
C THR A 173 4.40 13.02 1.46
N LEU A 174 3.49 12.50 0.65
CA LEU A 174 2.80 13.25 -0.41
C LEU A 174 2.03 14.45 0.17
N LEU A 175 1.25 14.23 1.24
CA LEU A 175 0.48 15.29 1.89
C LEU A 175 1.41 16.33 2.53
N LEU A 176 2.49 15.90 3.18
CA LEU A 176 3.50 16.82 3.74
C LEU A 176 4.17 17.64 2.63
N ALA A 177 4.50 16.99 1.50
CA ALA A 177 5.09 17.65 0.35
C ALA A 177 4.14 18.67 -0.29
N LEU A 178 2.84 18.36 -0.34
CA LEU A 178 1.78 19.28 -0.78
C LEU A 178 1.75 20.54 0.10
N GLU A 179 1.75 20.38 1.44
CA GLU A 179 1.75 21.49 2.39
C GLU A 179 3.01 22.35 2.29
N ARG A 180 4.15 21.70 2.09
CA ARG A 180 5.46 22.36 1.96
C ARG A 180 5.72 22.85 0.52
N ARG A 181 4.82 22.58 -0.43
CA ARG A 181 4.98 22.86 -1.86
C ARG A 181 6.24 22.25 -2.49
N TRP A 182 6.64 21.07 -2.01
CA TRP A 182 7.73 20.29 -2.55
C TRP A 182 7.23 19.44 -3.74
N TRP A 183 6.96 20.10 -4.85
CA TRP A 183 6.25 19.51 -6.00
C TRP A 183 6.95 18.27 -6.57
N GLY A 184 8.28 18.24 -6.59
CA GLY A 184 9.03 17.06 -7.03
C GLY A 184 8.78 15.85 -6.13
N VAL A 185 8.83 16.02 -4.80
CA VAL A 185 8.52 14.97 -3.83
C VAL A 185 7.05 14.57 -3.91
N PHE A 186 6.14 15.53 -4.07
CA PHE A 186 4.71 15.28 -4.22
C PHE A 186 4.42 14.31 -5.37
N TRP A 187 4.94 14.61 -6.58
CA TRP A 187 4.72 13.74 -7.74
C TRP A 187 5.47 12.43 -7.66
N LEU A 188 6.68 12.42 -7.10
CA LEU A 188 7.41 11.17 -6.83
C LEU A 188 6.60 10.23 -5.92
N MET A 189 6.05 10.76 -4.82
CA MET A 189 5.24 9.96 -3.89
C MET A 189 3.91 9.53 -4.52
N ALA A 190 3.30 10.35 -5.38
CA ALA A 190 2.11 9.96 -6.13
C ALA A 190 2.41 8.76 -7.04
N VAL A 191 3.53 8.78 -7.76
CA VAL A 191 3.99 7.66 -8.59
C VAL A 191 4.30 6.44 -7.73
N CYS A 192 5.04 6.58 -6.63
CA CYS A 192 5.33 5.47 -5.70
C CYS A 192 4.04 4.83 -5.17
N THR A 193 3.01 5.64 -4.88
CA THR A 193 1.71 5.15 -4.39
C THR A 193 1.04 4.25 -5.42
N VAL A 194 0.92 4.66 -6.68
CA VAL A 194 0.28 3.82 -7.70
C VAL A 194 1.11 2.59 -8.04
N LEU A 195 2.44 2.67 -7.99
CA LEU A 195 3.32 1.53 -8.22
C LEU A 195 3.31 0.52 -7.06
N ALA A 196 2.79 0.90 -5.88
CA ALA A 196 2.65 -0.01 -4.75
C ALA A 196 1.61 -1.11 -5.01
N ARG A 197 0.51 -0.79 -5.68
CA ARG A 197 -0.49 -1.72 -6.18
C ARG A 197 -1.45 -1.02 -7.14
N GLN A 198 -2.00 -1.75 -8.11
CA GLN A 198 -2.87 -1.20 -9.16
C GLN A 198 -4.08 -0.44 -8.62
N ASP A 199 -4.66 -0.89 -7.52
CA ASP A 199 -5.84 -0.28 -6.89
C ASP A 199 -5.52 0.94 -6.00
N ALA A 200 -4.26 1.20 -5.68
CA ALA A 200 -3.84 2.39 -4.94
C ALA A 200 -4.11 3.70 -5.71
N GLY A 201 -4.31 3.62 -7.03
CA GLY A 201 -4.75 4.74 -7.84
C GLY A 201 -6.10 5.33 -7.40
N VAL A 202 -7.00 4.50 -6.82
CA VAL A 202 -8.29 4.95 -6.26
C VAL A 202 -8.09 5.93 -5.10
N ILE A 203 -7.07 5.71 -4.28
CA ILE A 203 -6.72 6.61 -3.16
C ILE A 203 -6.29 7.98 -3.71
N LEU A 204 -5.44 7.99 -4.73
CA LEU A 204 -5.01 9.24 -5.36
C LEU A 204 -6.16 9.96 -6.07
N PHE A 205 -7.07 9.21 -6.70
CA PHE A 205 -8.26 9.77 -7.32
C PHE A 205 -9.14 10.47 -6.27
N GLY A 206 -9.42 9.81 -5.13
CA GLY A 206 -10.16 10.39 -4.02
C GLY A 206 -9.50 11.66 -3.44
N LEU A 207 -8.18 11.63 -3.27
CA LEU A 207 -7.42 12.80 -2.84
C LEU A 207 -7.48 13.93 -3.89
N GLY A 208 -7.39 13.58 -5.17
CA GLY A 208 -7.54 14.52 -6.28
C GLY A 208 -8.90 15.23 -6.27
N LEU A 209 -10.00 14.48 -6.07
CA LEU A 209 -11.34 15.05 -5.92
C LEU A 209 -11.43 15.99 -4.71
N TYR A 210 -10.83 15.62 -3.59
CA TYR A 210 -10.77 16.51 -2.43
C TYR A 210 -10.05 17.83 -2.74
N LEU A 211 -8.92 17.78 -3.44
CA LEU A 211 -8.17 19.00 -3.82
C LEU A 211 -8.94 19.87 -4.80
N LEU A 212 -9.72 19.26 -5.71
CA LEU A 212 -10.60 19.98 -6.66
C LEU A 212 -11.75 20.68 -5.92
N THR A 213 -12.45 19.97 -5.06
CA THR A 213 -13.62 20.49 -4.32
C THR A 213 -13.22 21.55 -3.31
N SER A 214 -12.08 21.37 -2.61
CA SER A 214 -11.54 22.37 -1.68
C SER A 214 -10.94 23.61 -2.37
N ARG A 215 -10.76 23.55 -3.69
CA ARG A 215 -10.15 24.62 -4.51
C ARG A 215 -8.76 25.08 -4.05
N ARG A 216 -8.11 24.32 -3.16
CA ARG A 216 -6.83 24.71 -2.57
C ARG A 216 -5.67 24.53 -3.56
N PHE A 217 -5.66 23.44 -4.31
CA PHE A 217 -4.68 23.12 -5.35
C PHE A 217 -5.35 22.41 -6.54
N PRO A 218 -6.20 23.11 -7.32
CA PRO A 218 -7.04 22.45 -8.31
C PRO A 218 -6.23 21.72 -9.41
N TRP A 219 -5.11 22.28 -9.86
CA TRP A 219 -4.27 21.64 -10.88
C TRP A 219 -3.63 20.34 -10.36
N ALA A 220 -3.20 20.30 -9.07
CA ALA A 220 -2.71 19.07 -8.45
C ALA A 220 -3.84 18.03 -8.31
N GLY A 221 -5.06 18.51 -8.01
CA GLY A 221 -6.27 17.68 -7.99
C GLY A 221 -6.55 17.04 -9.35
N VAL A 222 -6.54 17.81 -10.45
CA VAL A 222 -6.67 17.25 -11.81
C VAL A 222 -5.59 16.23 -12.09
N GLY A 223 -4.33 16.55 -11.77
CA GLY A 223 -3.20 15.64 -12.00
C GLY A 223 -3.32 14.33 -11.22
N LEU A 224 -3.72 14.36 -9.94
CA LEU A 224 -3.94 13.15 -9.14
C LEU A 224 -5.13 12.33 -9.64
N CYS A 225 -6.24 12.97 -10.03
CA CYS A 225 -7.38 12.27 -10.63
C CYS A 225 -6.96 11.56 -11.93
N SER A 226 -6.24 12.27 -12.81
CA SER A 226 -5.77 11.72 -14.08
C SER A 226 -4.77 10.59 -13.88
N LEU A 227 -3.79 10.76 -12.97
CA LEU A 227 -2.82 9.73 -12.65
C LEU A 227 -3.50 8.51 -12.02
N GLY A 228 -4.34 8.71 -11.00
CA GLY A 228 -4.98 7.62 -10.27
C GLY A 228 -5.91 6.82 -11.16
N PHE A 229 -6.83 7.48 -11.86
CA PHE A 229 -7.78 6.82 -12.77
C PHE A 229 -7.09 6.20 -13.98
N GLY A 230 -6.21 6.98 -14.63
CA GLY A 230 -5.48 6.51 -15.82
C GLY A 230 -4.59 5.30 -15.49
N TYR A 231 -3.92 5.30 -14.33
CA TYR A 231 -3.10 4.17 -13.91
C TYR A 231 -3.93 2.91 -13.60
N VAL A 232 -5.06 3.03 -12.90
CA VAL A 232 -5.95 1.88 -12.64
C VAL A 232 -6.38 1.23 -13.97
N LEU A 233 -6.81 2.04 -14.94
CA LEU A 233 -7.22 1.54 -16.25
C LEU A 233 -6.04 0.91 -17.01
N LEU A 234 -4.89 1.58 -17.04
CA LEU A 234 -3.70 1.09 -17.73
C LEU A 234 -3.19 -0.21 -17.10
N ALA A 235 -3.09 -0.25 -15.77
CA ALA A 235 -2.60 -1.44 -15.07
C ALA A 235 -3.54 -2.62 -15.26
N SER A 236 -4.84 -2.44 -15.01
CA SER A 236 -5.81 -3.55 -15.05
C SER A 236 -6.11 -4.07 -16.45
N ASN A 237 -6.19 -3.17 -17.46
CA ASN A 237 -6.58 -3.58 -18.82
C ASN A 237 -5.40 -3.69 -19.80
N GLY A 238 -4.24 -3.13 -19.49
CA GLY A 238 -3.08 -3.11 -20.36
C GLY A 238 -1.90 -3.89 -19.84
N LEU A 239 -1.46 -3.63 -18.60
CA LEU A 239 -0.21 -4.18 -18.09
C LEU A 239 -0.37 -5.57 -17.45
N MET A 240 -1.37 -5.76 -16.60
CA MET A 240 -1.61 -7.05 -15.93
C MET A 240 -1.89 -8.19 -16.91
N PRO A 241 -2.68 -7.99 -17.99
CA PRO A 241 -2.92 -9.04 -18.99
C PRO A 241 -1.66 -9.49 -19.74
N LEU A 242 -0.58 -8.70 -19.76
CA LEU A 242 0.70 -9.14 -20.35
C LEU A 242 1.36 -10.28 -19.56
N PHE A 243 1.02 -10.43 -18.29
CA PHE A 243 1.60 -11.42 -17.40
C PHE A 243 0.66 -12.59 -17.11
N SER A 244 -0.65 -12.34 -17.04
CA SER A 244 -1.69 -13.37 -16.88
C SER A 244 -3.07 -12.79 -17.21
N ASN A 245 -3.82 -13.49 -18.07
CA ASN A 245 -5.17 -13.06 -18.48
C ASN A 245 -6.27 -13.53 -17.52
N ASP A 246 -5.99 -14.56 -16.71
CA ASP A 246 -7.02 -15.33 -16.02
C ASP A 246 -7.42 -14.75 -14.67
N ILE A 247 -6.52 -14.07 -13.95
CA ILE A 247 -6.81 -13.64 -12.59
C ILE A 247 -7.40 -12.24 -12.50
N SER A 248 -6.92 -11.30 -13.33
CA SER A 248 -7.46 -9.93 -13.29
C SER A 248 -8.96 -9.92 -13.60
N GLN A 249 -9.38 -10.67 -14.60
CA GLN A 249 -10.80 -10.80 -14.97
C GLN A 249 -11.60 -11.54 -13.90
N ARG A 250 -11.08 -12.65 -13.39
CA ARG A 250 -11.74 -13.46 -12.38
C ARG A 250 -11.91 -12.72 -11.04
N PHE A 251 -10.87 -12.07 -10.56
CA PHE A 251 -10.95 -11.31 -9.30
C PHE A 251 -11.97 -10.17 -9.38
N MET A 252 -12.09 -9.55 -10.56
CA MET A 252 -13.11 -8.54 -10.84
C MET A 252 -14.51 -9.15 -10.82
N ILE A 253 -14.70 -10.34 -11.41
CA ILE A 253 -16.00 -11.05 -11.42
C ILE A 253 -16.37 -11.52 -10.01
N GLU A 254 -15.44 -12.11 -9.25
CA GLU A 254 -15.73 -12.62 -7.91
C GLU A 254 -16.12 -11.50 -6.94
N ARG A 255 -15.50 -10.32 -7.05
CA ARG A 255 -15.80 -9.19 -6.14
C ARG A 255 -16.87 -8.23 -6.67
N PHE A 256 -16.98 -8.08 -7.98
CA PHE A 256 -17.81 -7.07 -8.61
C PHE A 256 -18.74 -7.65 -9.67
N GLY A 257 -18.85 -8.99 -9.78
CA GLY A 257 -19.68 -9.67 -10.79
C GLY A 257 -21.16 -9.32 -10.72
N HIS A 258 -21.64 -8.91 -9.54
CA HIS A 258 -23.01 -8.40 -9.38
C HIS A 258 -23.27 -7.06 -10.11
N PHE A 259 -22.23 -6.39 -10.58
CA PHE A 259 -22.30 -5.21 -11.45
C PHE A 259 -22.03 -5.52 -12.92
N ALA A 260 -21.71 -6.78 -13.27
CA ALA A 260 -21.42 -7.22 -14.64
C ALA A 260 -22.64 -7.92 -15.25
N THR A 261 -22.76 -7.84 -16.57
CA THR A 261 -23.85 -8.46 -17.32
C THR A 261 -23.49 -9.83 -17.92
N GLY A 262 -22.26 -10.32 -17.68
CA GLY A 262 -21.75 -11.59 -18.25
C GLY A 262 -20.74 -12.29 -17.35
N ASN A 263 -20.10 -13.31 -17.91
CA ASN A 263 -19.04 -14.07 -17.24
C ASN A 263 -17.67 -13.34 -17.24
N GLU A 264 -17.59 -12.20 -17.90
CA GLU A 264 -16.41 -11.34 -17.94
C GLU A 264 -16.80 -9.92 -17.50
N ALA A 265 -16.08 -9.34 -16.55
CA ALA A 265 -16.32 -7.98 -16.08
C ALA A 265 -15.11 -7.11 -16.36
N SER A 266 -15.24 -6.14 -17.25
CA SER A 266 -14.25 -5.10 -17.42
C SER A 266 -14.39 -4.01 -16.34
N SER A 267 -13.29 -3.38 -15.95
CA SER A 267 -13.32 -2.25 -15.00
C SER A 267 -14.23 -1.11 -15.46
N LEU A 268 -14.33 -0.89 -16.76
CA LEU A 268 -15.21 0.13 -17.34
C LEU A 268 -16.69 -0.26 -17.26
N GLU A 269 -17.03 -1.53 -17.49
CA GLU A 269 -18.39 -2.03 -17.37
C GLU A 269 -18.90 -1.94 -15.93
N ILE A 270 -18.05 -2.32 -14.96
CA ILE A 270 -18.35 -2.17 -13.52
C ILE A 270 -18.58 -0.70 -13.18
N LEU A 271 -17.68 0.18 -13.60
CA LEU A 271 -17.80 1.61 -13.34
C LEU A 271 -19.07 2.19 -13.96
N TRP A 272 -19.40 1.80 -15.19
CA TRP A 272 -20.61 2.20 -15.88
C TRP A 272 -21.86 1.70 -15.16
N SER A 273 -21.88 0.44 -14.74
CA SER A 273 -22.97 -0.16 -13.97
C SER A 273 -23.19 0.55 -12.63
N ILE A 274 -22.11 0.91 -11.92
CA ILE A 274 -22.15 1.67 -10.67
C ILE A 274 -22.80 3.06 -10.88
N VAL A 275 -22.39 3.76 -11.94
CA VAL A 275 -22.90 5.10 -12.24
C VAL A 275 -24.37 5.07 -12.71
N THR A 276 -24.74 4.09 -13.52
CA THR A 276 -26.10 3.97 -14.08
C THR A 276 -27.10 3.31 -13.13
N ASN A 277 -26.63 2.48 -12.19
CA ASN A 277 -27.48 1.74 -11.25
C ASN A 277 -27.04 1.92 -9.78
N PRO A 278 -27.06 3.14 -9.22
CA PRO A 278 -26.61 3.39 -7.85
C PRO A 278 -27.43 2.63 -6.79
N GLY A 279 -28.65 2.24 -7.11
CA GLY A 279 -29.50 1.42 -6.24
C GLY A 279 -28.95 0.02 -5.97
N THR A 280 -28.14 -0.54 -6.87
CA THR A 280 -27.48 -1.84 -6.68
C THR A 280 -26.43 -1.75 -5.58
N ILE A 281 -25.67 -0.64 -5.50
CA ILE A 281 -24.69 -0.38 -4.45
C ILE A 281 -25.40 -0.36 -3.09
N VAL A 282 -26.48 0.41 -2.99
CA VAL A 282 -27.24 0.55 -1.74
C VAL A 282 -27.79 -0.79 -1.27
N ARG A 283 -28.33 -1.60 -2.20
CA ARG A 283 -28.81 -2.95 -1.86
C ARG A 283 -27.69 -3.84 -1.34
N HIS A 284 -26.53 -3.82 -1.97
CA HIS A 284 -25.41 -4.69 -1.59
C HIS A 284 -24.82 -4.29 -0.22
N ILE A 285 -24.68 -2.99 0.06
CA ILE A 285 -24.24 -2.49 1.37
C ILE A 285 -25.24 -2.82 2.48
N LEU A 286 -26.53 -2.92 2.17
CA LEU A 286 -27.58 -3.21 3.17
C LEU A 286 -27.87 -4.71 3.31
N SER A 287 -27.35 -5.57 2.43
CA SER A 287 -27.55 -7.02 2.47
C SER A 287 -26.43 -7.82 3.15
N ASP A 288 -25.27 -7.19 3.36
CA ASP A 288 -24.12 -7.69 4.14
C ASP A 288 -24.13 -7.12 5.57
#